data_9494067dbb6b65d35bf77e0eae24f273
#
_entry.id   9494067dbb6b65d35bf77e0eae24f273
#
_cell.length_a   1.000
_cell.length_b   1.000
_cell.length_c   1.000
_cell.angle_alpha   90.00
_cell.angle_beta   90.00
_cell.angle_gamma   90.00
#
_symmetry.space_group_name_H-M   'P 1'
#
loop_
_entity.id
_entity.type
_entity.pdbx_description
1 polymer ?
#
loop_
_entity_poly.entity_id
_entity_poly.type
_entity_poly.pdbx_seq_one_letter_code
_entity_poly.pdbx_strand_id
1 'polypeptide(L)'
;LLWGGGSAWSPFMFSPFTKIVRKRKPIAILATHIVAANASVAAKMVTGQTFPVTCIPTDYGAEGLWPHLDCDLFCAADETMVKELTPRKVPESHIKVTGIPVRKGFTDPIDRAEVLKQFGLPQDKMIVMVMAGARHSQPYIPFREIVNKVVPLLSEFPNMHFAFLAGADEEYANGLKGLFAERNIANVSVFNYIERIPQLMEASDMIVAKSGGLATTECLC
;
A
#
# COMPACT_ATOMS: atom_id res chain seq x y z
N LEU A 1 1.94 22.03 17.96
CA LEU A 1 2.54 22.29 19.30
C LEU A 1 2.30 21.15 20.32
N LEU A 2 2.13 19.91 19.90
CA LEU A 2 2.01 18.72 20.77
C LEU A 2 3.01 17.62 20.39
N TRP A 3 4.15 17.99 19.84
CA TRP A 3 5.17 17.09 19.27
C TRP A 3 6.41 16.98 20.15
N GLY A 4 6.23 17.10 21.43
CA GLY A 4 7.30 16.96 22.41
C GLY A 4 7.20 15.65 23.16
N GLY A 5 7.98 14.65 22.75
CA GLY A 5 8.41 13.53 23.56
C GLY A 5 7.34 12.79 24.37
N GLY A 6 6.99 11.63 23.92
CA GLY A 6 6.06 10.73 24.58
C GLY A 6 4.90 10.37 23.65
N SER A 7 4.56 9.10 23.58
CA SER A 7 3.48 8.63 22.72
C SER A 7 2.25 9.51 22.91
N ALA A 8 1.78 10.16 21.83
CA ALA A 8 0.55 10.98 21.84
C ALA A 8 -0.71 10.17 22.23
N TRP A 9 -0.55 8.89 22.48
CA TRP A 9 -1.59 7.92 22.73
C TRP A 9 -1.53 7.41 24.17
N SER A 10 -2.68 7.46 24.84
CA SER A 10 -2.76 6.88 26.18
C SER A 10 -2.41 5.38 26.15
N PRO A 11 -1.50 4.88 27.00
CA PRO A 11 -1.17 3.47 27.11
C PRO A 11 -2.39 2.57 27.33
N PHE A 12 -3.46 3.10 27.89
CA PHE A 12 -4.70 2.37 28.12
C PHE A 12 -5.48 2.03 26.85
N MET A 13 -5.34 2.83 25.79
CA MET A 13 -5.99 2.57 24.49
C MET A 13 -5.54 1.23 23.89
N PHE A 14 -4.33 0.79 24.19
CA PHE A 14 -3.73 -0.41 23.65
C PHE A 14 -3.76 -1.61 24.62
N SER A 15 -4.64 -1.59 25.62
CA SER A 15 -4.69 -2.64 26.64
C SER A 15 -4.84 -4.06 26.09
N PRO A 16 -5.62 -4.36 25.03
CA PRO A 16 -5.67 -5.69 24.43
C PRO A 16 -4.32 -6.11 23.85
N PHE A 17 -3.65 -5.22 23.13
CA PHE A 17 -2.33 -5.48 22.56
C PHE A 17 -1.27 -5.68 23.65
N THR A 18 -1.30 -4.85 24.69
CA THR A 18 -0.39 -4.98 25.86
C THR A 18 -0.53 -6.35 26.54
N LYS A 19 -1.76 -6.89 26.66
CA LYS A 19 -2.01 -8.25 27.18
C LYS A 19 -1.34 -9.32 26.31
N ILE A 20 -1.40 -9.15 24.98
CA ILE A 20 -0.76 -10.05 24.02
C ILE A 20 0.76 -10.01 24.20
N VAL A 21 1.35 -8.80 24.23
CA VAL A 21 2.80 -8.61 24.43
C VAL A 21 3.26 -9.25 25.73
N ARG A 22 2.54 -9.03 26.84
CA ARG A 22 2.86 -9.62 28.16
C ARG A 22 2.88 -11.15 28.11
N LYS A 23 1.91 -11.75 27.39
CA LYS A 23 1.79 -13.21 27.26
C LYS A 23 2.84 -13.80 26.31
N ARG A 24 3.06 -13.14 25.15
CA ARG A 24 3.90 -13.67 24.07
C ARG A 24 5.40 -13.41 24.28
N LYS A 25 5.75 -12.37 25.05
CA LYS A 25 7.12 -11.95 25.34
C LYS A 25 7.97 -11.88 24.07
N PRO A 26 7.62 -11.00 23.11
CA PRO A 26 8.33 -10.90 21.83
C PRO A 26 9.78 -10.51 22.06
N ILE A 27 10.68 -11.01 21.22
CA ILE A 27 12.10 -10.63 21.21
C ILE A 27 12.34 -9.33 20.44
N ALA A 28 11.44 -8.97 19.51
CA ALA A 28 11.42 -7.73 18.74
C ALA A 28 10.02 -7.50 18.19
N ILE A 29 9.67 -6.24 17.87
CA ILE A 29 8.44 -5.90 17.15
C ILE A 29 8.79 -5.06 15.92
N LEU A 30 8.33 -5.49 14.75
CA LEU A 30 8.40 -4.75 13.49
C LEU A 30 7.02 -4.13 13.22
N ALA A 31 6.96 -2.81 13.22
CA ALA A 31 5.71 -2.07 13.06
C ALA A 31 5.66 -1.38 11.70
N THR A 32 4.79 -1.87 10.82
CA THR A 32 4.58 -1.30 9.47
C THR A 32 3.45 -0.26 9.43
N HIS A 33 2.90 0.11 10.59
CA HIS A 33 1.83 1.10 10.71
C HIS A 33 1.97 1.90 12.00
N ILE A 34 1.67 3.19 11.92
CA ILE A 34 1.76 4.15 13.03
C ILE A 34 1.08 3.63 14.31
N VAL A 35 -0.13 3.10 14.21
CA VAL A 35 -0.88 2.58 15.36
C VAL A 35 -0.16 1.39 15.99
N ALA A 36 0.40 0.48 15.19
CA ALA A 36 1.16 -0.66 15.67
C ALA A 36 2.45 -0.23 16.38
N ALA A 37 3.15 0.78 15.85
CA ALA A 37 4.36 1.33 16.47
C ALA A 37 4.05 1.95 17.85
N ASN A 38 3.04 2.82 17.91
CA ASN A 38 2.63 3.44 19.18
C ASN A 38 2.12 2.41 20.20
N ALA A 39 1.35 1.42 19.77
CA ALA A 39 0.91 0.32 20.63
C ALA A 39 2.09 -0.49 21.18
N SER A 40 3.14 -0.69 20.38
CA SER A 40 4.35 -1.43 20.78
C SER A 40 5.15 -0.67 21.82
N VAL A 41 5.35 0.63 21.63
CA VAL A 41 6.01 1.52 22.59
C VAL A 41 5.21 1.57 23.89
N ALA A 42 3.89 1.78 23.82
CA ALA A 42 3.02 1.78 24.99
C ALA A 42 3.09 0.45 25.76
N ALA A 43 3.08 -0.68 25.06
CA ALA A 43 3.20 -2.00 25.67
C ALA A 43 4.57 -2.21 26.35
N LYS A 44 5.67 -1.75 25.72
CA LYS A 44 7.03 -1.75 26.31
C LYS A 44 7.04 -1.00 27.64
N MET A 45 6.47 0.21 27.66
CA MET A 45 6.38 1.05 28.87
C MET A 45 5.54 0.40 29.99
N VAL A 46 4.34 -0.11 29.65
CA VAL A 46 3.40 -0.67 30.64
C VAL A 46 3.85 -2.02 31.18
N THR A 47 4.51 -2.83 30.37
CA THR A 47 4.94 -4.21 30.78
C THR A 47 6.30 -4.24 31.44
N GLY A 48 7.12 -3.20 31.27
CA GLY A 48 8.52 -3.18 31.67
C GLY A 48 9.42 -4.17 30.91
N GLN A 49 8.89 -4.76 29.81
CA GLN A 49 9.66 -5.70 28.98
C GLN A 49 10.62 -4.94 28.07
N THR A 50 11.82 -5.47 27.90
CA THR A 50 12.84 -4.92 27.02
C THR A 50 12.84 -5.68 25.69
N PHE A 51 12.36 -5.06 24.64
CA PHE A 51 12.43 -5.54 23.26
C PHE A 51 12.56 -4.35 22.31
N PRO A 52 13.33 -4.46 21.24
CA PRO A 52 13.41 -3.41 20.24
C PRO A 52 12.11 -3.25 19.45
N VAL A 53 11.77 -2.00 19.13
CA VAL A 53 10.67 -1.63 18.25
C VAL A 53 11.25 -1.00 17.00
N THR A 54 11.06 -1.64 15.85
CA THR A 54 11.45 -1.12 14.55
C THR A 54 10.24 -0.55 13.82
N CYS A 55 10.31 0.71 13.44
CA CYS A 55 9.31 1.38 12.63
C CYS A 55 9.66 1.23 11.14
N ILE A 56 8.71 0.73 10.36
CA ILE A 56 8.85 0.52 8.91
C ILE A 56 7.72 1.29 8.22
N PRO A 57 7.84 2.60 8.02
CA PRO A 57 6.85 3.38 7.28
C PRO A 57 6.65 2.81 5.87
N THR A 58 5.41 2.69 5.45
CA THR A 58 5.03 2.20 4.11
C THR A 58 4.57 3.34 3.20
N ASP A 59 5.02 4.55 3.49
CA ASP A 59 4.86 5.77 2.72
C ASP A 59 6.21 6.46 2.56
N TYR A 60 6.32 7.37 1.59
CA TYR A 60 7.55 8.12 1.32
C TYR A 60 7.75 9.32 2.24
N GLY A 61 6.78 9.64 3.09
CA GLY A 61 6.87 10.69 4.10
C GLY A 61 6.82 10.13 5.51
N ALA A 62 7.59 10.71 6.42
CA ALA A 62 7.53 10.40 7.84
C ALA A 62 6.44 11.22 8.51
N GLU A 63 5.23 10.66 8.62
CA GLU A 63 4.15 11.34 9.37
C GLU A 63 4.53 11.56 10.82
N GLY A 64 4.12 12.72 11.34
CA GLY A 64 4.49 13.14 12.68
C GLY A 64 3.93 12.29 13.83
N LEU A 65 2.99 11.38 13.58
CA LEU A 65 2.39 10.50 14.59
C LEU A 65 3.23 9.25 14.93
N TRP A 66 4.32 8.99 14.20
CA TRP A 66 5.23 7.91 14.56
C TRP A 66 5.91 8.18 15.92
N PRO A 67 6.22 7.16 16.72
CA PRO A 67 6.90 7.32 18.03
C PRO A 67 8.40 7.58 17.82
N HIS A 68 8.75 8.76 17.34
CA HIS A 68 10.08 9.11 16.85
C HIS A 68 11.21 8.88 17.86
N LEU A 69 10.99 9.21 19.15
CA LEU A 69 12.01 9.12 20.20
C LEU A 69 12.01 7.78 20.93
N ASP A 70 10.94 7.01 20.83
CA ASP A 70 10.73 5.81 21.64
C ASP A 70 10.92 4.52 20.83
N CYS A 71 11.21 4.62 19.52
CA CYS A 71 11.55 3.48 18.70
C CYS A 71 13.08 3.29 18.60
N ASP A 72 13.49 2.07 18.45
CA ASP A 72 14.89 1.69 18.45
C ASP A 72 15.50 1.77 17.04
N LEU A 73 14.66 1.68 15.99
CA LEU A 73 15.09 1.78 14.59
C LEU A 73 13.96 2.29 13.69
N PHE A 74 14.31 3.16 12.74
CA PHE A 74 13.48 3.54 11.58
C PHE A 74 14.07 2.97 10.29
N CYS A 75 13.27 2.24 9.54
CA CYS A 75 13.55 1.85 8.16
C CYS A 75 12.96 2.91 7.22
N ALA A 76 13.78 3.87 6.82
CA ALA A 76 13.34 4.97 5.95
C ALA A 76 13.16 4.48 4.51
N ALA A 77 12.13 5.01 3.83
CA ALA A 77 11.86 4.70 2.43
C ALA A 77 12.97 5.22 1.51
N ASP A 78 13.47 6.42 1.81
CA ASP A 78 14.52 7.11 1.05
C ASP A 78 15.26 8.15 1.90
N GLU A 79 16.20 8.85 1.28
CA GLU A 79 16.96 9.94 1.89
C GLU A 79 16.10 11.18 2.22
N THR A 80 14.95 11.34 1.57
CA THR A 80 14.02 12.44 1.87
C THR A 80 13.39 12.23 3.24
N MET A 81 13.00 11.00 3.55
CA MET A 81 12.47 10.64 4.87
C MET A 81 13.51 10.84 5.97
N VAL A 82 14.80 10.58 5.73
CA VAL A 82 15.88 10.87 6.68
C VAL A 82 15.90 12.36 7.03
N LYS A 83 15.79 13.24 6.02
CA LYS A 83 15.74 14.70 6.21
C LYS A 83 14.52 15.16 7.01
N GLU A 84 13.43 14.40 6.99
CA GLU A 84 12.23 14.68 7.79
C GLU A 84 12.35 14.16 9.23
N LEU A 85 13.06 13.07 9.46
CA LEU A 85 13.25 12.45 10.77
C LEU A 85 14.29 13.19 11.62
N THR A 86 15.39 13.65 11.02
CA THR A 86 16.49 14.35 11.72
C THR A 86 16.03 15.58 12.50
N PRO A 87 15.23 16.51 11.96
CA PRO A 87 14.70 17.65 12.71
C PRO A 87 13.77 17.26 13.87
N ARG A 88 13.22 16.03 13.82
CA ARG A 88 12.37 15.46 14.88
C ARG A 88 13.19 14.77 15.97
N LYS A 89 14.50 14.97 15.97
CA LYS A 89 15.46 14.45 16.96
C LYS A 89 15.59 12.92 16.97
N VAL A 90 15.26 12.25 15.88
CA VAL A 90 15.60 10.83 15.72
C VAL A 90 17.11 10.74 15.52
N PRO A 91 17.85 9.98 16.35
CA PRO A 91 19.29 9.84 16.17
C PRO A 91 19.61 9.20 14.81
N GLU A 92 20.61 9.68 14.09
CA GLU A 92 21.01 9.11 12.80
C GLU A 92 21.35 7.61 12.90
N SER A 93 21.93 7.19 14.02
CA SER A 93 22.22 5.78 14.30
C SER A 93 20.96 4.91 14.38
N HIS A 94 19.79 5.51 14.58
CA HIS A 94 18.49 4.84 14.62
C HIS A 94 17.75 4.90 13.27
N ILE A 95 18.37 5.43 12.22
CA ILE A 95 17.75 5.52 10.89
C ILE A 95 18.56 4.67 9.91
N LYS A 96 17.86 3.84 9.12
CA LYS A 96 18.46 3.12 7.99
C LYS A 96 17.56 3.30 6.77
N VAL A 97 18.15 3.71 5.66
CA VAL A 97 17.46 3.72 4.37
C VAL A 97 17.41 2.29 3.84
N THR A 98 16.22 1.72 3.79
CA THR A 98 15.97 0.33 3.38
C THR A 98 15.05 0.21 2.19
N GLY A 99 14.38 1.29 1.82
CA GLY A 99 13.23 1.24 0.93
C GLY A 99 11.96 0.75 1.64
N ILE A 100 10.85 0.80 0.94
CA ILE A 100 9.58 0.22 1.37
C ILE A 100 9.58 -1.27 1.00
N PRO A 101 9.30 -2.21 1.92
CA PRO A 101 9.30 -3.62 1.60
C PRO A 101 8.13 -3.99 0.72
N VAL A 102 8.40 -4.67 -0.38
CA VAL A 102 7.40 -5.25 -1.29
C VAL A 102 7.30 -6.77 -1.11
N ARG A 103 6.18 -7.34 -1.54
CA ARG A 103 5.99 -8.79 -1.51
C ARG A 103 6.90 -9.46 -2.54
N LYS A 104 7.33 -10.69 -2.24
CA LYS A 104 7.92 -11.56 -3.23
C LYS A 104 6.97 -11.69 -4.44
N GLY A 105 7.52 -11.68 -5.62
CA GLY A 105 6.75 -11.73 -6.88
C GLY A 105 6.77 -10.42 -7.66
N PHE A 106 7.09 -9.27 -7.03
CA PHE A 106 7.34 -8.01 -7.75
C PHE A 106 8.75 -7.91 -8.34
N THR A 107 9.63 -8.83 -7.97
CA THR A 107 11.01 -8.89 -8.48
C THR A 107 11.29 -10.19 -9.24
N ASP A 108 10.30 -11.06 -9.38
CA ASP A 108 10.45 -12.34 -10.09
C ASP A 108 10.21 -12.11 -11.60
N PRO A 109 11.08 -12.57 -12.50
CA PRO A 109 10.89 -12.38 -13.92
C PRO A 109 9.61 -13.07 -14.42
N ILE A 110 8.94 -12.46 -15.39
CA ILE A 110 7.72 -13.00 -15.99
C ILE A 110 7.89 -13.26 -17.49
N ASP A 111 7.10 -14.18 -18.03
CA ASP A 111 6.77 -14.22 -19.45
C ASP A 111 5.50 -13.38 -19.68
N ARG A 112 5.67 -12.18 -20.24
CA ARG A 112 4.58 -11.23 -20.47
C ARG A 112 3.46 -11.85 -21.32
N ALA A 113 3.82 -12.56 -22.40
CA ALA A 113 2.83 -13.14 -23.31
C ALA A 113 1.97 -14.20 -22.60
N GLU A 114 2.61 -15.05 -21.80
CA GLU A 114 1.91 -16.08 -21.03
C GLU A 114 1.03 -15.46 -19.95
N VAL A 115 1.51 -14.41 -19.27
CA VAL A 115 0.70 -13.69 -18.27
C VAL A 115 -0.53 -13.05 -18.92
N LEU A 116 -0.38 -12.31 -20.01
CA LEU A 116 -1.51 -11.69 -20.70
C LEU A 116 -2.54 -12.74 -21.17
N LYS A 117 -2.07 -13.87 -21.70
CA LYS A 117 -2.93 -15.00 -22.09
C LYS A 117 -3.71 -15.56 -20.91
N GLN A 118 -3.08 -15.75 -19.75
CA GLN A 118 -3.74 -16.26 -18.54
C GLN A 118 -4.82 -15.31 -18.01
N PHE A 119 -4.65 -14.01 -18.22
CA PHE A 119 -5.66 -13.00 -17.87
C PHE A 119 -6.65 -12.71 -18.98
N GLY A 120 -6.55 -13.39 -20.15
CA GLY A 120 -7.42 -13.16 -21.30
C GLY A 120 -7.26 -11.75 -21.90
N LEU A 121 -6.07 -11.18 -21.80
CA LEU A 121 -5.76 -9.84 -22.30
C LEU A 121 -5.10 -9.92 -23.69
N PRO A 122 -5.34 -8.92 -24.58
CA PRO A 122 -4.73 -8.88 -25.90
C PRO A 122 -3.21 -8.67 -25.80
N GLN A 123 -2.47 -9.34 -26.70
CA GLN A 123 -1.02 -9.27 -26.74
C GLN A 123 -0.49 -8.16 -27.67
N ASP A 124 -1.34 -7.68 -28.53
CA ASP A 124 -1.06 -6.69 -29.59
C ASP A 124 -1.44 -5.26 -29.20
N LYS A 125 -1.90 -5.07 -27.95
CA LYS A 125 -2.29 -3.76 -27.43
C LYS A 125 -1.45 -3.33 -26.23
N MET A 126 -1.36 -2.03 -26.01
CA MET A 126 -0.85 -1.46 -24.77
C MET A 126 -1.83 -1.78 -23.63
N ILE A 127 -1.35 -2.38 -22.58
CA ILE A 127 -2.17 -2.72 -21.40
C ILE A 127 -2.07 -1.61 -20.37
N VAL A 128 -3.22 -0.98 -20.08
CA VAL A 128 -3.34 0.02 -19.03
C VAL A 128 -4.10 -0.59 -17.86
N MET A 129 -3.40 -0.91 -16.79
CA MET A 129 -4.00 -1.44 -15.57
C MET A 129 -4.57 -0.30 -14.72
N VAL A 130 -5.84 -0.38 -14.35
CA VAL A 130 -6.53 0.63 -13.52
C VAL A 130 -6.91 0.00 -12.19
N MET A 131 -6.22 0.41 -11.12
CA MET A 131 -6.45 -0.11 -9.77
C MET A 131 -7.60 0.62 -9.08
N ALA A 132 -8.83 0.35 -9.50
CA ALA A 132 -10.04 1.06 -9.07
C ALA A 132 -10.64 0.55 -7.75
N GLY A 133 -10.22 -0.62 -7.28
CA GLY A 133 -10.71 -1.26 -6.05
C GLY A 133 -9.65 -1.43 -4.98
N ALA A 134 -10.09 -1.91 -3.81
CA ALA A 134 -9.24 -2.25 -2.69
C ALA A 134 -9.46 -3.71 -2.27
N ARG A 135 -8.54 -4.25 -1.46
CA ARG A 135 -8.67 -5.58 -0.86
C ARG A 135 -9.89 -5.68 0.08
N HIS A 136 -10.26 -4.57 0.70
CA HIS A 136 -11.44 -4.43 1.55
C HIS A 136 -12.50 -3.61 0.85
N SER A 137 -13.76 -3.86 1.18
CA SER A 137 -14.95 -3.26 0.55
C SER A 137 -15.12 -1.75 0.76
N GLN A 138 -14.18 -1.07 1.42
CA GLN A 138 -14.26 0.39 1.55
C GLN A 138 -13.74 1.08 0.29
N PRO A 139 -14.63 1.69 -0.51
CA PRO A 139 -14.25 2.34 -1.75
C PRO A 139 -13.46 3.62 -1.48
N TYR A 140 -12.41 3.85 -2.26
CA TYR A 140 -11.81 5.17 -2.37
C TYR A 140 -12.64 5.99 -3.37
N ILE A 141 -13.70 6.62 -2.88
CA ILE A 141 -14.71 7.33 -3.68
C ILE A 141 -14.10 8.32 -4.67
N PRO A 142 -13.14 9.22 -4.30
CA PRO A 142 -12.58 10.17 -5.26
C PRO A 142 -11.95 9.51 -6.49
N PHE A 143 -11.31 8.37 -6.33
CA PHE A 143 -10.72 7.66 -7.47
C PHE A 143 -11.79 7.06 -8.38
N ARG A 144 -12.87 6.51 -7.80
CA ARG A 144 -14.01 5.98 -8.58
C ARG A 144 -14.72 7.09 -9.37
N GLU A 145 -14.84 8.28 -8.81
CA GLU A 145 -15.38 9.44 -9.54
C GLU A 145 -14.52 9.82 -10.74
N ILE A 146 -13.18 9.77 -10.58
CA ILE A 146 -12.24 10.00 -11.68
C ILE A 146 -12.42 8.91 -12.75
N VAL A 147 -12.48 7.65 -12.36
CA VAL A 147 -12.71 6.52 -13.28
C VAL A 147 -13.99 6.74 -14.08
N ASN A 148 -15.10 7.09 -13.42
CA ASN A 148 -16.37 7.32 -14.09
C ASN A 148 -16.31 8.47 -15.11
N LYS A 149 -15.52 9.51 -14.86
CA LYS A 149 -15.31 10.62 -15.78
C LYS A 149 -14.46 10.25 -17.00
N VAL A 150 -13.52 9.33 -16.82
CA VAL A 150 -12.59 8.89 -17.88
C VAL A 150 -13.22 7.81 -18.77
N VAL A 151 -14.13 7.01 -18.23
CA VAL A 151 -14.80 5.92 -18.97
C VAL A 151 -15.30 6.30 -20.36
N PRO A 152 -15.98 7.46 -20.59
CA PRO A 152 -16.45 7.84 -21.91
C PRO A 152 -15.35 8.02 -22.97
N LEU A 153 -14.13 8.27 -22.53
CA LEU A 153 -12.97 8.55 -23.40
C LEU A 153 -12.23 7.28 -23.81
N LEU A 154 -12.46 6.15 -23.15
CA LEU A 154 -11.67 4.92 -23.37
C LEU A 154 -11.73 4.39 -24.80
N SER A 155 -12.88 4.57 -25.49
CA SER A 155 -13.04 4.17 -26.87
C SER A 155 -12.20 5.00 -27.87
N GLU A 156 -11.71 6.17 -27.46
CA GLU A 156 -10.84 7.01 -28.29
C GLU A 156 -9.42 6.45 -28.41
N PHE A 157 -9.09 5.43 -27.61
CA PHE A 157 -7.76 4.80 -27.55
C PHE A 157 -7.81 3.35 -28.03
N PRO A 158 -8.04 3.06 -29.33
CA PRO A 158 -8.25 1.70 -29.84
C PRO A 158 -7.01 0.81 -29.70
N ASN A 159 -5.81 1.40 -29.62
CA ASN A 159 -4.54 0.69 -29.43
C ASN A 159 -4.23 0.33 -27.98
N MET A 160 -5.08 0.78 -27.03
CA MET A 160 -4.96 0.48 -25.61
C MET A 160 -6.06 -0.50 -25.19
N HIS A 161 -5.75 -1.31 -24.19
CA HIS A 161 -6.70 -2.14 -23.49
C HIS A 161 -6.65 -1.86 -21.99
N PHE A 162 -7.78 -1.53 -21.38
CA PHE A 162 -7.86 -1.08 -19.99
C PHE A 162 -8.30 -2.24 -19.10
N ALA A 163 -7.42 -2.68 -18.23
CA ALA A 163 -7.64 -3.76 -17.26
C ALA A 163 -8.04 -3.17 -15.91
N PHE A 164 -9.34 -3.13 -15.60
CA PHE A 164 -9.86 -2.58 -14.35
C PHE A 164 -9.84 -3.63 -13.25
N LEU A 165 -9.20 -3.32 -12.12
CA LEU A 165 -9.23 -4.12 -10.91
C LEU A 165 -10.21 -3.51 -9.91
N ALA A 166 -11.36 -4.15 -9.74
CA ALA A 166 -12.39 -3.73 -8.78
C ALA A 166 -12.10 -4.22 -7.34
N GLY A 167 -11.12 -5.14 -7.17
CA GLY A 167 -10.80 -5.70 -5.86
C GLY A 167 -11.90 -6.62 -5.33
N ALA A 168 -12.15 -6.58 -4.02
CA ALA A 168 -13.15 -7.43 -3.37
C ALA A 168 -14.59 -6.88 -3.48
N ASP A 169 -14.80 -5.79 -4.19
CA ASP A 169 -16.11 -5.17 -4.35
C ASP A 169 -16.81 -5.67 -5.63
N GLU A 170 -17.61 -6.73 -5.47
CA GLU A 170 -18.34 -7.36 -6.58
C GLU A 170 -19.42 -6.44 -7.18
N GLU A 171 -20.06 -5.62 -6.36
CA GLU A 171 -21.07 -4.67 -6.83
C GLU A 171 -20.44 -3.63 -7.75
N TYR A 172 -19.29 -3.11 -7.36
CA TYR A 172 -18.55 -2.17 -8.22
C TYR A 172 -18.05 -2.83 -9.51
N ALA A 173 -17.54 -4.07 -9.44
CA ALA A 173 -17.12 -4.81 -10.64
C ALA A 173 -18.29 -4.99 -11.62
N ASN A 174 -19.46 -5.38 -11.11
CA ASN A 174 -20.65 -5.56 -11.93
C ASN A 174 -21.18 -4.24 -12.48
N GLY A 175 -21.11 -3.16 -11.70
CA GLY A 175 -21.45 -1.81 -12.16
C GLY A 175 -20.55 -1.36 -13.31
N LEU A 176 -19.23 -1.57 -13.23
CA LEU A 176 -18.31 -1.28 -14.33
C LEU A 176 -18.63 -2.10 -15.59
N LYS A 177 -18.86 -3.40 -15.45
CA LYS A 177 -19.24 -4.26 -16.60
C LYS A 177 -20.52 -3.79 -17.28
N GLY A 178 -21.53 -3.43 -16.49
CA GLY A 178 -22.79 -2.87 -17.01
C GLY A 178 -22.57 -1.55 -17.74
N LEU A 179 -21.80 -0.65 -17.17
CA LEU A 179 -21.48 0.65 -17.75
C LEU A 179 -20.73 0.52 -19.08
N PHE A 180 -19.77 -0.40 -19.17
CA PHE A 180 -19.01 -0.63 -20.40
C PHE A 180 -19.88 -1.26 -21.50
N ALA A 181 -20.77 -2.19 -21.13
CA ALA A 181 -21.73 -2.80 -22.06
C ALA A 181 -22.73 -1.77 -22.61
N GLU A 182 -23.31 -0.95 -21.74
CA GLU A 182 -24.26 0.11 -22.12
C GLU A 182 -23.63 1.11 -23.11
N ARG A 183 -22.35 1.42 -22.92
CA ARG A 183 -21.61 2.38 -23.75
C ARG A 183 -20.87 1.76 -24.93
N ASN A 184 -21.01 0.44 -25.16
CA ASN A 184 -20.32 -0.31 -26.21
C ASN A 184 -18.79 -0.14 -26.18
N ILE A 185 -18.17 -0.06 -25.00
CA ILE A 185 -16.72 0.05 -24.83
C ILE A 185 -16.13 -1.36 -24.84
N ALA A 186 -15.40 -1.71 -25.91
CA ALA A 186 -14.91 -3.09 -26.13
C ALA A 186 -13.46 -3.31 -25.67
N ASN A 187 -12.68 -2.25 -25.52
CA ASN A 187 -11.26 -2.33 -25.15
C ASN A 187 -11.03 -2.32 -23.63
N VAL A 188 -11.87 -3.04 -22.90
CA VAL A 188 -11.84 -3.10 -21.44
C VAL A 188 -11.97 -4.53 -20.92
N SER A 189 -11.35 -4.79 -19.79
CA SER A 189 -11.58 -5.99 -18.98
C SER A 189 -11.79 -5.59 -17.52
N VAL A 190 -12.68 -6.29 -16.80
CA VAL A 190 -12.93 -6.02 -15.38
C VAL A 190 -12.62 -7.28 -14.58
N PHE A 191 -11.69 -7.14 -13.66
CA PHE A 191 -11.28 -8.17 -12.73
C PHE A 191 -11.77 -7.86 -11.32
N ASN A 192 -12.20 -8.87 -10.61
CA ASN A 192 -12.41 -8.82 -9.16
C ASN A 192 -11.06 -8.88 -8.44
N TYR A 193 -11.04 -9.38 -7.20
CA TYR A 193 -9.79 -9.61 -6.47
C TYR A 193 -8.95 -10.69 -7.19
N ILE A 194 -7.69 -10.38 -7.45
CA ILE A 194 -6.71 -11.31 -8.02
C ILE A 194 -5.51 -11.43 -7.08
N GLU A 195 -4.99 -12.64 -6.92
CA GLU A 195 -3.79 -12.88 -6.10
C GLU A 195 -2.49 -12.56 -6.84
N ARG A 196 -2.52 -12.74 -8.16
CA ARG A 196 -1.37 -12.57 -9.06
C ARG A 196 -1.22 -11.13 -9.57
N ILE A 197 -1.46 -10.15 -8.67
CA ILE A 197 -1.27 -8.73 -8.98
C ILE A 197 0.15 -8.42 -9.46
N PRO A 198 1.24 -8.93 -8.85
CA PRO A 198 2.59 -8.63 -9.31
C PRO A 198 2.80 -8.94 -10.79
N GLN A 199 2.36 -10.12 -11.24
CA GLN A 199 2.54 -10.53 -12.63
C GLN A 199 1.74 -9.66 -13.60
N LEU A 200 0.52 -9.27 -13.23
CA LEU A 200 -0.29 -8.38 -14.08
C LEU A 200 0.27 -6.96 -14.11
N MET A 201 0.81 -6.46 -12.99
CA MET A 201 1.46 -5.15 -12.94
C MET A 201 2.68 -5.12 -13.85
N GLU A 202 3.56 -6.12 -13.76
CA GLU A 202 4.76 -6.21 -14.59
C GLU A 202 4.43 -6.44 -16.08
N ALA A 203 3.33 -7.16 -16.40
CA ALA A 203 2.86 -7.34 -17.76
C ALA A 203 2.18 -6.10 -18.36
N SER A 204 1.85 -5.10 -17.54
CA SER A 204 1.17 -3.87 -17.96
C SER A 204 2.16 -2.81 -18.42
N ASP A 205 1.79 -2.03 -19.44
CA ASP A 205 2.61 -0.94 -19.98
C ASP A 205 2.41 0.36 -19.17
N MET A 206 1.25 0.50 -18.51
CA MET A 206 0.90 1.65 -17.69
C MET A 206 0.02 1.24 -16.52
N ILE A 207 0.19 1.89 -15.39
CA ILE A 207 -0.64 1.67 -14.20
C ILE A 207 -1.25 3.00 -13.74
N VAL A 208 -2.56 2.99 -13.58
CA VAL A 208 -3.33 4.10 -13.01
C VAL A 208 -3.82 3.67 -11.63
N ALA A 209 -3.28 4.27 -10.60
CA ALA A 209 -3.56 3.92 -9.21
C ALA A 209 -3.60 5.14 -8.30
N LYS A 210 -4.13 4.96 -7.10
CA LYS A 210 -3.92 5.93 -6.02
C LYS A 210 -2.42 5.94 -5.65
N SER A 211 -1.83 7.12 -5.49
CA SER A 211 -0.42 7.33 -5.11
C SER A 211 -0.15 6.98 -3.64
N GLY A 212 -0.37 5.74 -3.23
CA GLY A 212 0.02 5.22 -1.92
C GLY A 212 1.44 4.67 -1.97
N GLY A 213 2.19 4.75 -0.86
CA GLY A 213 3.60 4.34 -0.81
C GLY A 213 3.82 2.91 -1.30
N LEU A 214 3.03 1.92 -0.83
CA LEU A 214 3.13 0.54 -1.29
C LEU A 214 2.85 0.39 -2.79
N ALA A 215 1.74 0.94 -3.29
CA ALA A 215 1.39 0.81 -4.70
C ALA A 215 2.43 1.48 -5.61
N THR A 216 2.93 2.65 -5.22
CA THR A 216 4.00 3.34 -5.95
C THR A 216 5.28 2.51 -5.97
N THR A 217 5.68 1.93 -4.83
CA THR A 217 6.89 1.10 -4.76
C THR A 217 6.72 -0.18 -5.59
N GLU A 218 5.55 -0.83 -5.50
CA GLU A 218 5.23 -2.01 -6.30
C GLU A 218 5.26 -1.75 -7.82
N CYS A 219 4.91 -0.51 -8.25
CA CYS A 219 5.01 -0.10 -9.66
C CYS A 219 6.45 0.17 -10.12
N LEU A 220 7.39 0.42 -9.18
CA LEU A 220 8.78 0.77 -9.48
C LEU A 220 9.72 -0.43 -9.42
N CYS A 221 9.25 -1.59 -8.99
CA CYS A 221 10.01 -2.84 -8.98
C CYS A 221 10.00 -3.50 -10.34
#